data_35d2cd8817a7336ac16df6d09e04a6da
#
_entry.id   35d2cd8817a7336ac16df6d09e04a6da
#
_cell.length_a   1.000
_cell.length_b   1.000
_cell.length_c   1.000
_cell.angle_alpha   90.00
_cell.angle_beta   90.00
_cell.angle_gamma   90.00
#
_symmetry.space_group_name_H-M   'P 1'
#
loop_
_entity.id
_entity.type
_entity.pdbx_description
1 polymer ?
#
loop_
_entity_poly.entity_id
_entity_poly.type
_entity_poly.pdbx_seq_one_letter_code
_entity_poly.pdbx_strand_id
1 'polypeptide(L)'
;MEAPLTLSLVARVALTALALAVGGPAHAEEWSRGRIARLPDSAFAVVETAPDGRKARHLPHHDETGVVDLAHLRAARSRLGQVQWLDPASEAIARRHLDEHRRALGP
;
A
#
# COMPACT_ATOMS: atom_id res chain seq x y z
N MET A 1 23.80 25.69 35.74
CA MET A 1 22.74 26.34 34.96
C MET A 1 22.53 25.69 33.62
N GLU A 2 23.59 25.34 32.97
CA GLU A 2 23.47 24.76 31.64
C GLU A 2 23.05 23.30 31.63
N ALA A 3 23.35 22.57 32.68
CA ALA A 3 23.01 21.15 32.75
C ALA A 3 21.52 20.87 32.56
N PRO A 4 20.60 21.65 33.14
CA PRO A 4 19.19 21.41 32.92
C PRO A 4 18.77 21.55 31.46
N LEU A 5 19.36 22.50 30.75
CA LEU A 5 19.03 22.68 29.34
C LEU A 5 19.52 21.49 28.51
N THR A 6 20.71 21.02 28.82
CA THR A 6 21.27 19.88 28.13
C THR A 6 20.39 18.64 28.33
N LEU A 7 19.92 18.42 29.56
CA LEU A 7 19.03 17.31 29.85
C LEU A 7 17.75 17.41 29.08
N SER A 8 17.19 18.62 28.96
CA SER A 8 15.99 18.82 28.19
C SER A 8 16.16 18.44 26.73
N LEU A 9 17.28 18.81 26.14
CA LEU A 9 17.58 18.46 24.75
C LEU A 9 17.65 16.96 24.56
N VAL A 10 18.34 16.26 25.47
CA VAL A 10 18.45 14.83 25.40
C VAL A 10 17.07 14.17 25.50
N ALA A 11 16.24 14.65 26.40
CA ALA A 11 14.90 14.13 26.56
C ALA A 11 14.08 14.31 25.27
N ARG A 12 14.21 15.45 24.64
CA ARG A 12 13.49 15.69 23.37
C ARG A 12 13.92 14.73 22.28
N VAL A 13 15.20 14.48 22.17
CA VAL A 13 15.71 13.55 21.17
C VAL A 13 15.17 12.15 21.43
N ALA A 14 15.16 11.73 22.69
CA ALA A 14 14.65 10.42 23.04
C ALA A 14 13.16 10.29 22.67
N LEU A 15 12.37 11.31 22.95
CA LEU A 15 10.96 11.30 22.60
C LEU A 15 10.75 11.23 21.09
N THR A 16 11.57 11.96 20.32
CA THR A 16 11.48 11.91 18.88
C THR A 16 11.75 10.51 18.36
N ALA A 17 12.78 9.86 18.89
CA ALA A 17 13.10 8.50 18.48
C ALA A 17 11.95 7.54 18.78
N LEU A 18 11.33 7.67 19.96
CA LEU A 18 10.18 6.84 20.30
C LEU A 18 9.01 7.08 19.36
N ALA A 19 8.75 8.34 19.03
CA ALA A 19 7.67 8.66 18.10
C ALA A 19 7.89 8.01 16.74
N LEU A 20 9.10 8.02 16.24
CA LEU A 20 9.43 7.37 14.97
C LEU A 20 9.22 5.86 15.05
N ALA A 21 9.65 5.24 16.15
CA ALA A 21 9.48 3.81 16.31
C ALA A 21 7.99 3.43 16.37
N VAL A 22 7.18 4.24 17.05
CA VAL A 22 5.74 3.99 17.13
C VAL A 22 5.07 4.25 15.80
N GLY A 23 5.52 5.28 15.07
CA GLY A 23 4.93 5.61 13.79
C GLY A 23 5.20 4.59 12.70
N GLY A 24 6.34 3.89 12.76
CA GLY A 24 6.74 2.94 11.73
C GLY A 24 5.70 1.87 11.47
N PRO A 25 5.18 1.16 12.49
CA PRO A 25 4.21 0.09 12.26
C PRO A 25 2.87 0.57 11.71
N ALA A 26 2.55 1.85 11.86
CA ALA A 26 1.29 2.39 11.37
C ALA A 26 1.28 2.57 9.85
N HIS A 27 2.43 2.56 9.23
CA HIS A 27 2.54 2.72 7.78
C HIS A 27 2.59 1.38 7.09
N ALA A 28 2.10 1.35 5.87
CA ALA A 28 2.21 0.16 5.06
C ALA A 28 3.67 -0.21 4.88
N GLU A 29 3.96 -1.47 5.06
CA GLU A 29 5.23 -2.01 4.64
C GLU A 29 5.34 -1.82 3.13
N GLU A 30 6.41 -1.18 2.68
CA GLU A 30 6.65 -1.03 1.26
C GLU A 30 7.02 -2.39 0.66
N TRP A 31 6.23 -2.83 -0.28
CA TRP A 31 6.56 -4.05 -1.02
C TRP A 31 7.58 -3.71 -2.09
N SER A 32 8.70 -4.43 -2.07
CA SER A 32 9.74 -4.25 -3.07
C SER A 32 9.23 -4.63 -4.47
N ARG A 33 9.89 -4.12 -5.49
CA ARG A 33 9.58 -4.51 -6.86
C ARG A 33 9.69 -6.01 -7.06
N GLY A 34 10.72 -6.63 -6.44
CA GLY A 34 10.90 -8.07 -6.55
C GLY A 34 9.77 -8.83 -5.89
N ARG A 35 9.31 -8.38 -4.74
CA ARG A 35 8.17 -9.00 -4.08
C ARG A 35 6.91 -8.90 -4.94
N ILE A 36 6.64 -7.71 -5.45
CA ILE A 36 5.47 -7.49 -6.30
C ILE A 36 5.54 -8.36 -7.55
N ALA A 37 6.72 -8.49 -8.15
CA ALA A 37 6.89 -9.31 -9.34
C ALA A 37 6.57 -10.79 -9.08
N ARG A 38 6.75 -11.25 -7.84
CA ARG A 38 6.48 -12.64 -7.46
C ARG A 38 5.05 -12.88 -7.00
N LEU A 39 4.26 -11.83 -6.81
CA LEU A 39 2.86 -12.00 -6.41
C LEU A 39 2.07 -12.67 -7.54
N PRO A 40 1.09 -13.50 -7.21
CA PRO A 40 0.22 -14.07 -8.24
C PRO A 40 -0.68 -12.99 -8.85
N ASP A 41 -1.18 -13.23 -10.05
CA ASP A 41 -2.08 -12.28 -10.72
C ASP A 41 -3.29 -11.94 -9.85
N SER A 42 -3.78 -12.88 -9.06
CA SER A 42 -4.92 -12.68 -8.17
C SER A 42 -4.68 -11.66 -7.06
N ALA A 43 -3.42 -11.27 -6.83
CA ALA A 43 -3.10 -10.25 -5.84
C ALA A 43 -3.44 -8.83 -6.32
N PHE A 44 -3.73 -8.65 -7.59
CA PHE A 44 -3.92 -7.35 -8.23
C PHE A 44 -5.39 -7.07 -8.50
N ALA A 45 -5.75 -5.80 -8.53
CA ALA A 45 -7.14 -5.41 -8.81
C ALA A 45 -7.55 -5.76 -10.24
N VAL A 46 -6.65 -5.57 -11.19
CA VAL A 46 -6.85 -5.92 -12.60
C VAL A 46 -5.52 -6.30 -13.20
N VAL A 47 -5.54 -7.30 -14.05
CA VAL A 47 -4.40 -7.66 -14.90
C VAL A 47 -4.84 -7.46 -16.34
N GLU A 48 -4.16 -6.53 -17.03
CA GLU A 48 -4.40 -6.28 -18.44
C GLU A 48 -3.30 -6.93 -19.25
N THR A 49 -3.61 -7.28 -20.51
CA THR A 49 -2.61 -7.83 -21.42
C THR A 49 -2.39 -6.83 -22.56
N ALA A 50 -1.14 -6.38 -22.69
CA ALA A 50 -0.76 -5.50 -23.77
C ALA A 50 -0.76 -6.23 -25.12
N PRO A 51 -0.79 -5.49 -26.26
CA PRO A 51 -0.79 -6.13 -27.57
C PRO A 51 0.41 -7.05 -27.82
N ASP A 52 1.55 -6.77 -27.16
CA ASP A 52 2.75 -7.62 -27.30
C ASP A 52 2.72 -8.84 -26.35
N GLY A 53 1.63 -9.06 -25.64
CA GLY A 53 1.48 -10.18 -24.72
C GLY A 53 1.97 -9.92 -23.31
N ARG A 54 2.61 -8.80 -23.04
CA ARG A 54 3.05 -8.49 -21.67
C ARG A 54 1.88 -8.14 -20.79
N LYS A 55 1.96 -8.58 -19.54
CA LYS A 55 0.94 -8.26 -18.55
C LYS A 55 1.22 -6.91 -17.91
N ALA A 56 0.16 -6.13 -17.76
CA ALA A 56 0.16 -4.91 -16.95
C ALA A 56 -0.68 -5.18 -15.72
N ARG A 57 -0.03 -5.40 -14.58
CA ARG A 57 -0.68 -5.77 -13.34
C ARG A 57 -0.81 -4.54 -12.46
N HIS A 58 -2.03 -4.22 -12.05
CA HIS A 58 -2.35 -2.95 -11.40
C HIS A 58 -2.88 -3.15 -10.00
N LEU A 59 -2.37 -2.34 -9.07
CA LEU A 59 -2.93 -2.16 -7.73
C LEU A 59 -2.89 -3.44 -6.90
N PRO A 60 -1.69 -3.91 -6.52
CA PRO A 60 -1.56 -5.07 -5.64
C PRO A 60 -2.12 -4.77 -4.26
N HIS A 61 -2.92 -5.69 -3.71
CA HIS A 61 -3.52 -5.52 -2.38
C HIS A 61 -3.72 -6.84 -1.65
N HIS A 62 -3.33 -7.97 -2.22
CA HIS A 62 -3.24 -9.25 -1.51
C HIS A 62 -1.78 -9.63 -1.38
N ASP A 63 -1.43 -10.27 -0.27
CA ASP A 63 -0.09 -10.81 -0.11
C ASP A 63 0.06 -12.16 -0.81
N GLU A 64 1.20 -12.81 -0.62
CA GLU A 64 1.50 -14.10 -1.25
C GLU A 64 0.55 -15.21 -0.83
N THR A 65 -0.07 -15.08 0.32
CA THR A 65 -1.00 -16.08 0.83
C THR A 65 -2.44 -15.84 0.40
N GLY A 66 -2.69 -14.74 -0.30
CA GLY A 66 -4.03 -14.37 -0.74
C GLY A 66 -4.79 -13.52 0.27
N VAL A 67 -4.18 -13.15 1.38
CA VAL A 67 -4.81 -12.30 2.39
C VAL A 67 -4.75 -10.85 1.95
N VAL A 68 -5.87 -10.13 2.09
CA VAL A 68 -5.91 -8.69 1.78
C VAL A 68 -5.05 -7.94 2.78
N ASP A 69 -4.12 -7.15 2.27
CA ASP A 69 -3.33 -6.24 3.08
C ASP A 69 -4.05 -4.91 3.16
N LEU A 70 -4.49 -4.52 4.36
CA LEU A 70 -5.35 -3.35 4.53
C LEU A 70 -4.70 -2.06 4.07
N ALA A 71 -3.41 -1.89 4.36
CA ALA A 71 -2.70 -0.69 3.97
C ALA A 71 -2.57 -0.59 2.44
N HIS A 72 -2.31 -1.72 1.78
CA HIS A 72 -2.24 -1.76 0.33
C HIS A 72 -3.62 -1.63 -0.31
N LEU A 73 -4.66 -2.13 0.33
CA LEU A 73 -6.03 -1.89 -0.14
C LEU A 73 -6.36 -0.40 -0.14
N ARG A 74 -6.04 0.30 0.94
CA ARG A 74 -6.24 1.76 1.00
C ARG A 74 -5.43 2.48 -0.07
N ALA A 75 -4.17 2.10 -0.23
CA ALA A 75 -3.30 2.70 -1.23
C ALA A 75 -3.83 2.45 -2.64
N ALA A 76 -4.30 1.24 -2.92
CA ALA A 76 -4.87 0.89 -4.21
C ALA A 76 -6.09 1.76 -4.52
N ARG A 77 -6.99 1.92 -3.56
CA ARG A 77 -8.19 2.74 -3.73
C ARG A 77 -7.83 4.21 -3.98
N SER A 78 -6.84 4.73 -3.28
CA SER A 78 -6.44 6.13 -3.45
C SER A 78 -5.74 6.39 -4.78
N ARG A 79 -5.10 5.37 -5.35
CA ARG A 79 -4.35 5.49 -6.62
C ARG A 79 -5.16 5.13 -7.85
N LEU A 80 -6.38 4.67 -7.65
CA LEU A 80 -7.22 4.15 -8.73
C LEU A 80 -7.36 5.12 -9.90
N GLY A 81 -7.57 6.40 -9.62
CA GLY A 81 -7.72 7.43 -10.64
C GLY A 81 -6.42 7.88 -11.30
N GLN A 82 -5.28 7.38 -10.84
CA GLN A 82 -3.98 7.77 -11.38
C GLN A 82 -3.36 6.69 -12.28
N VAL A 83 -4.00 5.53 -12.36
CA VAL A 83 -3.50 4.43 -13.18
C VAL A 83 -3.70 4.73 -14.65
N GLN A 84 -2.70 4.44 -15.46
CA GLN A 84 -2.82 4.53 -16.90
C GLN A 84 -3.27 3.16 -17.43
N TRP A 85 -4.55 3.05 -17.65
CA TRP A 85 -5.16 1.80 -18.10
C TRP A 85 -4.92 1.58 -19.58
N LEU A 86 -4.68 0.32 -19.97
CA LEU A 86 -4.67 -0.04 -21.38
C LEU A 86 -6.07 0.04 -21.97
N ASP A 87 -7.05 -0.40 -21.18
CA ASP A 87 -8.47 -0.33 -21.52
C ASP A 87 -9.17 0.53 -20.47
N PRO A 88 -9.83 1.62 -20.88
CA PRO A 88 -10.54 2.46 -19.92
C PRO A 88 -11.58 1.71 -19.10
N ALA A 89 -12.16 0.64 -19.63
CA ALA A 89 -13.15 -0.16 -18.90
C ALA A 89 -12.55 -0.86 -17.67
N SER A 90 -11.25 -1.06 -17.63
CA SER A 90 -10.59 -1.72 -16.53
C SER A 90 -10.69 -0.93 -15.23
N GLU A 91 -10.78 0.38 -15.29
CA GLU A 91 -10.90 1.19 -14.08
C GLU A 91 -12.18 0.85 -13.31
N ALA A 92 -13.29 0.71 -14.00
CA ALA A 92 -14.56 0.37 -13.33
C ALA A 92 -14.51 -1.02 -12.70
N ILE A 93 -13.84 -1.96 -13.36
CA ILE A 93 -13.66 -3.31 -12.85
C ILE A 93 -12.81 -3.26 -11.57
N ALA A 94 -11.70 -2.54 -11.61
CA ALA A 94 -10.83 -2.39 -10.46
C ALA A 94 -11.55 -1.73 -9.29
N ARG A 95 -12.31 -0.66 -9.56
CA ARG A 95 -13.05 0.06 -8.54
C ARG A 95 -14.05 -0.85 -7.84
N ARG A 96 -14.80 -1.61 -8.60
CA ARG A 96 -15.78 -2.55 -8.03
C ARG A 96 -15.10 -3.57 -7.14
N HIS A 97 -14.01 -4.15 -7.61
CA HIS A 97 -13.26 -5.16 -6.87
C HIS A 97 -12.75 -4.61 -5.53
N LEU A 98 -12.12 -3.44 -5.57
CA LEU A 98 -11.58 -2.83 -4.35
C LEU A 98 -12.71 -2.40 -3.38
N ASP A 99 -13.81 -1.91 -3.91
CA ASP A 99 -14.96 -1.53 -3.08
C ASP A 99 -15.61 -2.75 -2.42
N GLU A 100 -15.64 -3.88 -3.10
CA GLU A 100 -16.15 -5.12 -2.52
C GLU A 100 -15.29 -5.55 -1.32
N HIS A 101 -13.98 -5.46 -1.44
CA HIS A 101 -13.10 -5.73 -0.30
C HIS A 101 -13.39 -4.79 0.86
N ARG A 102 -13.54 -3.50 0.58
CA ARG A 102 -13.82 -2.53 1.63
C ARG A 102 -15.14 -2.85 2.34
N ARG A 103 -16.18 -3.18 1.59
CA ARG A 103 -17.46 -3.52 2.18
C ARG A 103 -17.39 -4.79 3.03
N ALA A 104 -16.63 -5.76 2.58
CA ALA A 104 -16.47 -7.02 3.31
C ALA A 104 -15.78 -6.85 4.65
N LEU A 105 -14.97 -5.79 4.80
CA LEU A 105 -14.28 -5.51 6.06
C LEU A 105 -15.20 -4.82 7.09
N GLY A 106 -16.39 -4.42 6.66
CA GLY A 106 -17.36 -3.78 7.52
C GLY A 106 -17.15 -2.28 7.69
N PRO A 107 -17.98 -1.65 8.51
CA PRO A 107 -17.92 -0.20 8.72
C PRO A 107 -16.68 0.25 9.47
#